data_01c62a7e8f59628b8838a8b2aecb9d2f
#
_entry.id   01c62a7e8f59628b8838a8b2aecb9d2f
#
_cell.length_a   1.000
_cell.length_b   1.000
_cell.length_c   1.000
_cell.angle_alpha   90.00
_cell.angle_beta   90.00
_cell.angle_gamma   90.00
#
_symmetry.space_group_name_H-M   'P 1'
#
loop_
_entity.id
_entity.type
_entity.pdbx_description
1 polymer ?
#
loop_
_entity_poly.entity_id
_entity_poly.type
_entity_poly.pdbx_seq_one_letter_code
_entity_poly.pdbx_strand_id
1 'polypeptide(L)'
;MNPNHAIAAVRIFAVSGALVLNSACTQPAQEEVPMTSPEHKLVVTMELWTEAYVKRDTATVGQAVVDSILVHAADGRHVWVTRQGLNQFLIETPKFSWDIQSIDYVGHSDGKDVVVVRGREQRSYEDGRVFDEHLAEFFAWKGGRIVEVTQYRRTP
;
A
#
# COMPACT_ATOMS: atom_id res chain seq x y z
N MET A 1 5.88 -54.01 -11.71
CA MET A 1 7.18 -54.68 -11.63
C MET A 1 8.27 -53.62 -11.59
N ASN A 2 8.91 -53.60 -10.46
CA ASN A 2 10.12 -52.84 -10.09
C ASN A 2 11.36 -53.54 -10.70
N PRO A 3 12.59 -53.09 -10.48
CA PRO A 3 13.21 -51.79 -10.17
C PRO A 3 14.47 -51.55 -11.06
N ASN A 4 15.20 -50.48 -10.89
CA ASN A 4 16.63 -50.55 -10.60
C ASN A 4 17.29 -49.21 -10.32
N HIS A 5 17.92 -49.19 -9.20
CA HIS A 5 19.08 -48.50 -8.68
C HIS A 5 20.22 -48.20 -9.69
N ALA A 6 20.87 -47.09 -9.51
CA ALA A 6 22.32 -46.87 -9.71
C ALA A 6 22.66 -45.52 -9.01
N ILE A 7 23.19 -45.54 -7.87
CA ILE A 7 24.59 -45.54 -7.41
C ILE A 7 25.40 -44.32 -7.87
N ALA A 8 25.84 -43.65 -6.85
CA ALA A 8 26.69 -42.49 -6.74
C ALA A 8 28.00 -42.55 -7.52
N ALA A 9 28.47 -41.40 -7.93
CA ALA A 9 29.90 -41.14 -8.14
C ALA A 9 30.25 -39.78 -7.54
N VAL A 10 30.90 -39.84 -6.40
CA VAL A 10 31.61 -38.72 -5.76
C VAL A 10 32.83 -38.41 -6.62
N ARG A 11 32.93 -37.17 -7.11
CA ARG A 11 34.20 -36.62 -7.61
C ARG A 11 34.59 -35.43 -6.76
N ILE A 12 35.61 -35.66 -5.96
CA ILE A 12 36.36 -34.65 -5.24
C ILE A 12 37.23 -33.92 -6.29
N PHE A 13 37.03 -32.65 -6.46
CA PHE A 13 37.97 -31.74 -7.09
C PHE A 13 38.43 -30.72 -6.07
N ALA A 14 39.67 -30.87 -5.66
CA ALA A 14 40.42 -29.83 -4.99
C ALA A 14 40.81 -28.78 -6.03
N VAL A 15 40.42 -27.54 -5.86
CA VAL A 15 40.94 -26.40 -6.63
C VAL A 15 41.22 -25.24 -5.70
N SER A 16 42.45 -24.87 -5.84
CA SER A 16 43.22 -23.75 -5.26
C SER A 16 42.48 -22.45 -5.11
N GLY A 17 42.91 -21.71 -4.06
CA GLY A 17 42.46 -20.41 -3.66
C GLY A 17 42.42 -19.35 -4.76
N ALA A 18 41.29 -18.65 -4.76
CA ALA A 18 41.21 -17.29 -5.24
C ALA A 18 40.58 -16.47 -4.09
N LEU A 19 41.35 -15.54 -3.56
CA LEU A 19 40.90 -14.53 -2.62
C LEU A 19 39.90 -13.65 -3.38
N VAL A 20 38.60 -13.93 -3.23
CA VAL A 20 37.56 -13.01 -3.65
C VAL A 20 37.38 -12.02 -2.49
N LEU A 21 37.87 -10.81 -2.67
CA LEU A 21 37.52 -9.68 -1.83
C LEU A 21 36.00 -9.44 -2.01
N ASN A 22 35.23 -10.05 -1.15
CA ASN A 22 33.81 -9.70 -0.98
C ASN A 22 33.78 -8.26 -0.40
N SER A 23 33.62 -7.29 -1.29
CA SER A 23 33.08 -5.98 -0.91
C SER A 23 31.64 -6.23 -0.46
N ALA A 24 31.47 -6.52 0.83
CA ALA A 24 30.17 -6.51 1.46
C ALA A 24 29.64 -5.07 1.32
N CYS A 25 28.74 -4.86 0.35
CA CYS A 25 27.83 -3.73 0.41
C CYS A 25 27.03 -3.91 1.69
N THR A 26 27.44 -3.23 2.74
CA THR A 26 26.66 -3.09 3.97
C THR A 26 25.42 -2.31 3.57
N GLN A 27 24.30 -3.02 3.31
CA GLN A 27 23.02 -2.36 3.30
C GLN A 27 22.86 -1.62 4.63
N PRO A 28 22.53 -0.33 4.61
CA PRO A 28 22.22 0.35 5.87
C PRO A 28 21.14 -0.45 6.56
N ALA A 29 21.38 -0.83 7.81
CA ALA A 29 20.39 -1.48 8.64
C ALA A 29 19.12 -0.62 8.58
N GLN A 30 18.03 -1.19 8.14
CA GLN A 30 16.71 -0.56 8.26
C GLN A 30 16.51 -0.39 9.78
N GLU A 31 16.53 0.85 10.22
CA GLU A 31 16.26 1.20 11.60
C GLU A 31 14.82 0.77 11.88
N GLU A 32 14.64 -0.28 12.69
CA GLU A 32 13.30 -0.74 13.09
C GLU A 32 12.63 0.39 13.85
N VAL A 33 11.58 0.96 13.24
CA VAL A 33 10.77 2.02 13.86
C VAL A 33 10.11 1.44 15.11
N PRO A 34 10.31 2.03 16.29
CA PRO A 34 9.71 1.52 17.52
C PRO A 34 8.19 1.41 17.39
N MET A 35 7.59 0.29 17.80
CA MET A 35 6.12 0.02 17.70
C MET A 35 5.25 1.08 18.40
N THR A 36 5.84 1.98 19.18
CA THR A 36 5.16 3.06 19.89
C THR A 36 5.37 4.43 19.25
N SER A 37 6.12 4.50 18.14
CA SER A 37 6.37 5.79 17.48
C SER A 37 5.07 6.37 16.88
N PRO A 38 4.95 7.70 16.75
CA PRO A 38 3.83 8.34 16.08
C PRO A 38 3.63 7.83 14.64
N GLU A 39 4.73 7.59 13.92
CA GLU A 39 4.75 7.08 12.56
C GLU A 39 4.14 5.67 12.48
N HIS A 40 4.53 4.78 13.40
CA HIS A 40 3.97 3.44 13.47
C HIS A 40 2.48 3.46 13.80
N LYS A 41 2.05 4.30 14.74
CA LYS A 41 0.62 4.47 15.06
C LYS A 41 -0.17 4.94 13.86
N LEU A 42 0.40 5.82 13.03
CA LEU A 42 -0.26 6.33 11.84
C LEU A 42 -0.42 5.23 10.78
N VAL A 43 0.61 4.39 10.59
CA VAL A 43 0.55 3.23 9.69
C VAL A 43 -0.56 2.27 10.14
N VAL A 44 -0.60 1.91 11.43
CA VAL A 44 -1.66 1.05 11.99
C VAL A 44 -3.06 1.68 11.82
N THR A 45 -3.16 3.01 12.01
CA THR A 45 -4.44 3.71 11.78
C THR A 45 -4.84 3.62 10.31
N MET A 46 -3.89 3.74 9.39
CA MET A 46 -4.14 3.61 7.95
C MET A 46 -4.55 2.18 7.56
N GLU A 47 -3.95 1.15 8.17
CA GLU A 47 -4.36 -0.25 7.99
C GLU A 47 -5.83 -0.46 8.38
N LEU A 48 -6.22 0.01 9.55
CA LEU A 48 -7.61 -0.06 10.01
C LEU A 48 -8.57 0.71 9.10
N TRP A 49 -8.15 1.87 8.61
CA TRP A 49 -8.94 2.68 7.69
C TRP A 49 -9.13 1.98 6.34
N THR A 50 -8.07 1.41 5.76
CA THR A 50 -8.15 0.68 4.48
C THR A 50 -9.02 -0.57 4.60
N GLU A 51 -8.93 -1.28 5.72
CA GLU A 51 -9.82 -2.41 6.01
C GLU A 51 -11.29 -1.98 6.09
N ALA A 52 -11.58 -0.89 6.80
CA ALA A 52 -12.92 -0.30 6.88
C ALA A 52 -13.43 0.15 5.49
N TYR A 53 -12.55 0.75 4.69
CA TYR A 53 -12.84 1.18 3.33
C TYR A 53 -13.25 0.00 2.44
N VAL A 54 -12.49 -1.10 2.45
CA VAL A 54 -12.82 -2.32 1.70
C VAL A 54 -14.12 -2.96 2.18
N LYS A 55 -14.37 -2.95 3.49
CA LYS A 55 -15.60 -3.45 4.12
C LYS A 55 -16.79 -2.50 3.96
N ARG A 56 -16.58 -1.29 3.41
CA ARG A 56 -17.59 -0.24 3.27
C ARG A 56 -18.20 0.22 4.59
N ASP A 57 -17.41 0.19 5.63
CA ASP A 57 -17.78 0.78 6.92
C ASP A 57 -17.66 2.30 6.84
N THR A 58 -18.75 2.93 6.36
CA THR A 58 -18.81 4.38 6.16
C THR A 58 -18.66 5.18 7.45
N ALA A 59 -18.99 4.60 8.60
CA ALA A 59 -18.83 5.23 9.89
C ALA A 59 -17.35 5.39 10.25
N THR A 60 -16.59 4.30 10.19
CA THR A 60 -15.14 4.30 10.46
C THR A 60 -14.39 5.14 9.43
N VAL A 61 -14.68 4.96 8.14
CA VAL A 61 -14.06 5.74 7.06
C VAL A 61 -14.33 7.23 7.24
N GLY A 62 -15.58 7.62 7.52
CA GLY A 62 -15.98 9.00 7.69
C GLY A 62 -15.38 9.69 8.93
N GLN A 63 -15.08 8.96 10.00
CA GLN A 63 -14.45 9.52 11.21
C GLN A 63 -12.99 9.94 10.97
N ALA A 64 -12.27 9.21 10.10
CA ALA A 64 -10.87 9.47 9.82
C ALA A 64 -10.64 10.60 8.81
N VAL A 65 -11.67 11.12 8.15
CA VAL A 65 -11.54 12.23 7.20
C VAL A 65 -12.11 13.54 7.78
N VAL A 66 -11.60 14.67 7.31
CA VAL A 66 -12.22 15.97 7.57
C VAL A 66 -13.53 16.11 6.77
N ASP A 67 -14.27 17.20 6.94
CA ASP A 67 -15.58 17.39 6.26
C ASP A 67 -15.46 17.40 4.73
N SER A 68 -14.31 17.88 4.21
CA SER A 68 -13.97 17.82 2.79
C SER A 68 -12.48 17.60 2.63
N ILE A 69 -12.08 16.60 1.87
CA ILE A 69 -10.69 16.30 1.52
C ILE A 69 -10.39 16.80 0.11
N LEU A 70 -9.17 17.26 -0.12
CA LEU A 70 -8.67 17.57 -1.46
C LEU A 70 -8.10 16.30 -2.09
N VAL A 71 -8.61 15.91 -3.25
CA VAL A 71 -8.12 14.77 -4.01
C VAL A 71 -7.43 15.26 -5.27
N HIS A 72 -6.16 14.96 -5.38
CA HIS A 72 -5.36 15.13 -6.61
C HIS A 72 -5.46 13.82 -7.39
N ALA A 73 -6.39 13.78 -8.32
CA ALA A 73 -6.67 12.59 -9.11
C ALA A 73 -5.54 12.27 -10.10
N ALA A 74 -5.37 11.00 -10.45
CA ALA A 74 -4.31 10.54 -11.36
C ALA A 74 -4.38 11.14 -12.77
N ASP A 75 -5.53 11.66 -13.17
CA ASP A 75 -5.73 12.37 -14.44
C ASP A 75 -5.40 13.88 -14.37
N GLY A 76 -4.82 14.33 -13.25
CA GLY A 76 -4.41 15.72 -13.02
C GLY A 76 -5.52 16.65 -12.50
N ARG A 77 -6.74 16.15 -12.32
CA ARG A 77 -7.82 16.96 -11.72
C ARG A 77 -7.62 17.12 -10.22
N HIS A 78 -8.08 18.25 -9.69
CA HIS A 78 -8.16 18.53 -8.27
C HIS A 78 -9.64 18.62 -7.89
N VAL A 79 -10.08 17.75 -6.99
CA VAL A 79 -11.50 17.61 -6.63
C VAL A 79 -11.64 17.66 -5.13
N TRP A 80 -12.58 18.48 -4.66
CA TRP A 80 -13.01 18.45 -3.26
C TRP A 80 -14.06 17.36 -3.08
N VAL A 81 -13.74 16.37 -2.26
CA VAL A 81 -14.63 15.26 -1.93
C VAL A 81 -15.12 15.45 -0.50
N THR A 82 -16.42 15.65 -0.34
CA THR A 82 -17.03 15.74 1.00
C THR A 82 -17.06 14.35 1.65
N ARG A 83 -17.10 14.30 2.99
CA ARG A 83 -17.31 13.05 3.73
C ARG A 83 -18.56 12.31 3.25
N GLN A 84 -19.65 13.05 3.00
CA GLN A 84 -20.87 12.46 2.44
C GLN A 84 -20.64 11.87 1.06
N GLY A 85 -19.92 12.58 0.17
CA GLY A 85 -19.59 12.09 -1.17
C GLY A 85 -18.72 10.83 -1.15
N LEU A 86 -17.76 10.74 -0.22
CA LEU A 86 -16.96 9.55 0.00
C LEU A 86 -17.83 8.37 0.46
N ASN A 87 -18.72 8.59 1.42
CA ASN A 87 -19.65 7.57 1.88
C ASN A 87 -20.59 7.10 0.77
N GLN A 88 -21.11 8.03 -0.04
CA GLN A 88 -21.94 7.73 -1.20
C GLN A 88 -21.20 6.84 -2.20
N PHE A 89 -19.96 7.18 -2.52
CA PHE A 89 -19.09 6.38 -3.39
C PHE A 89 -18.95 4.94 -2.87
N LEU A 90 -18.70 4.76 -1.57
CA LEU A 90 -18.57 3.43 -0.96
C LEU A 90 -19.86 2.60 -1.08
N ILE A 91 -21.03 3.25 -0.96
CA ILE A 91 -22.33 2.59 -1.05
C ILE A 91 -22.63 2.20 -2.50
N GLU A 92 -22.37 3.10 -3.45
CA GLU A 92 -22.76 2.95 -4.86
C GLU A 92 -21.82 2.09 -5.69
N THR A 93 -20.59 1.82 -5.22
CA THR A 93 -19.66 0.95 -5.95
C THR A 93 -19.95 -0.52 -5.65
N PRO A 94 -20.62 -1.28 -6.52
CA PRO A 94 -21.22 -2.56 -6.14
C PRO A 94 -20.21 -3.67 -5.93
N LYS A 95 -19.10 -3.69 -6.69
CA LYS A 95 -18.03 -4.65 -6.54
C LYS A 95 -16.71 -3.89 -6.46
N PHE A 96 -16.06 -4.02 -5.33
CA PHE A 96 -14.82 -3.35 -5.02
C PHE A 96 -13.89 -4.29 -4.26
N SER A 97 -12.64 -4.35 -4.67
CA SER A 97 -11.57 -4.97 -3.90
C SER A 97 -10.32 -4.10 -3.99
N TRP A 98 -9.57 -4.09 -2.92
CA TRP A 98 -8.28 -3.42 -2.85
C TRP A 98 -7.28 -4.40 -2.24
N ASP A 99 -6.40 -4.94 -3.07
CA ASP A 99 -5.31 -5.81 -2.66
C ASP A 99 -4.13 -4.92 -2.24
N ILE A 100 -4.02 -4.69 -0.94
CA ILE A 100 -2.99 -3.85 -0.33
C ILE A 100 -1.67 -4.61 -0.30
N GLN A 101 -0.64 -4.06 -0.92
CA GLN A 101 0.71 -4.62 -0.96
C GLN A 101 1.62 -4.01 0.10
N SER A 102 1.49 -2.72 0.35
CA SER A 102 2.22 -2.03 1.42
C SER A 102 1.51 -0.78 1.90
N ILE A 103 1.76 -0.45 3.16
CA ILE A 103 1.39 0.82 3.80
C ILE A 103 2.66 1.34 4.49
N ASP A 104 3.15 2.49 4.04
CA ASP A 104 4.43 3.02 4.50
C ASP A 104 4.28 4.48 4.93
N TYR A 105 4.89 4.84 6.06
CA TYR A 105 5.07 6.24 6.41
C TYR A 105 6.17 6.85 5.55
N VAL A 106 5.87 7.97 4.89
CA VAL A 106 6.78 8.61 3.94
C VAL A 106 7.54 9.77 4.57
N GLY A 107 6.90 10.49 5.48
CA GLY A 107 7.52 11.63 6.16
C GLY A 107 6.52 12.70 6.57
N HIS A 108 7.07 13.82 7.05
CA HIS A 108 6.33 14.99 7.47
C HIS A 108 6.69 16.18 6.58
N SER A 109 5.69 16.86 6.03
CA SER A 109 5.86 18.06 5.21
C SER A 109 4.68 19.00 5.37
N ASP A 110 4.94 20.30 5.47
CA ASP A 110 3.92 21.37 5.58
C ASP A 110 2.90 21.17 6.71
N GLY A 111 3.38 20.62 7.84
CA GLY A 111 2.52 20.34 9.01
C GLY A 111 1.55 19.17 8.80
N LYS A 112 1.85 18.29 7.84
CA LYS A 112 1.11 17.07 7.54
C LYS A 112 2.04 15.87 7.59
N ASP A 113 1.56 14.78 8.14
CA ASP A 113 2.18 13.48 8.05
C ASP A 113 1.67 12.77 6.79
N VAL A 114 2.54 12.06 6.09
CA VAL A 114 2.18 11.40 4.84
C VAL A 114 2.39 9.90 4.95
N VAL A 115 1.33 9.15 4.62
CA VAL A 115 1.34 7.69 4.48
C VAL A 115 1.01 7.34 3.04
N VAL A 116 1.76 6.41 2.45
CA VAL A 116 1.45 5.87 1.12
C VAL A 116 0.88 4.47 1.25
N VAL A 117 -0.20 4.22 0.53
CA VAL A 117 -0.81 2.90 0.34
C VAL A 117 -0.56 2.47 -1.10
N ARG A 118 0.04 1.28 -1.28
CA ARG A 118 0.26 0.69 -2.60
C ARG A 118 -0.51 -0.60 -2.72
N GLY A 119 -1.06 -0.83 -3.91
CA GLY A 119 -1.81 -2.05 -4.15
C GLY A 119 -2.44 -2.11 -5.53
N ARG A 120 -3.38 -3.04 -5.66
CA ARG A 120 -4.20 -3.20 -6.86
C ARG A 120 -5.67 -3.03 -6.49
N GLU A 121 -6.32 -2.10 -7.17
CA GLU A 121 -7.74 -1.83 -7.00
C GLU A 121 -8.53 -2.41 -8.17
N GLN A 122 -9.62 -3.12 -7.87
CA GLN A 122 -10.55 -3.61 -8.87
C GLN A 122 -11.96 -3.14 -8.53
N ARG A 123 -12.65 -2.58 -9.51
CA ARG A 123 -14.03 -2.11 -9.41
C ARG A 123 -14.84 -2.60 -10.61
N SER A 124 -16.06 -3.06 -10.37
CA SER A 124 -17.02 -3.39 -11.43
C SER A 124 -18.34 -2.68 -11.15
N TYR A 125 -18.89 -2.10 -12.18
CA TYR A 125 -20.16 -1.38 -12.15
C TYR A 125 -21.25 -2.16 -12.89
N GLU A 126 -22.51 -1.91 -12.55
CA GLU A 126 -23.64 -2.58 -13.16
C GLU A 126 -23.78 -2.30 -14.67
N ASP A 127 -23.28 -1.16 -15.13
CA ASP A 127 -23.23 -0.79 -16.55
C ASP A 127 -22.13 -1.50 -17.34
N GLY A 128 -21.41 -2.44 -16.72
CA GLY A 128 -20.35 -3.26 -17.34
C GLY A 128 -18.97 -2.61 -17.35
N ARG A 129 -18.82 -1.39 -16.86
CA ARG A 129 -17.48 -0.80 -16.69
C ARG A 129 -16.68 -1.57 -15.65
N VAL A 130 -15.41 -1.83 -15.95
CA VAL A 130 -14.45 -2.48 -15.07
C VAL A 130 -13.21 -1.61 -14.98
N PHE A 131 -12.74 -1.38 -13.75
CA PHE A 131 -11.46 -0.76 -13.47
C PHE A 131 -10.58 -1.81 -12.80
N ASP A 132 -9.36 -1.94 -13.28
CA ASP A 132 -8.33 -2.82 -12.74
C ASP A 132 -7.00 -2.08 -12.85
N GLU A 133 -6.51 -1.57 -11.74
CA GLU A 133 -5.41 -0.62 -11.74
C GLU A 133 -4.44 -0.88 -10.59
N HIS A 134 -3.15 -0.77 -10.86
CA HIS A 134 -2.16 -0.58 -9.81
C HIS A 134 -2.20 0.87 -9.36
N LEU A 135 -2.16 1.07 -8.05
CA LEU A 135 -2.21 2.40 -7.48
C LEU A 135 -1.15 2.61 -6.40
N ALA A 136 -0.77 3.87 -6.26
CA ALA A 136 -0.12 4.41 -5.07
C ALA A 136 -0.90 5.65 -4.66
N GLU A 137 -1.46 5.63 -3.48
CA GLU A 137 -2.22 6.76 -2.93
C GLU A 137 -1.49 7.31 -1.71
N PHE A 138 -1.20 8.61 -1.74
CA PHE A 138 -0.54 9.34 -0.67
C PHE A 138 -1.61 10.05 0.14
N PHE A 139 -1.75 9.66 1.40
CA PHE A 139 -2.71 10.23 2.34
C PHE A 139 -1.99 11.21 3.25
N ALA A 140 -2.34 12.48 3.16
CA ALA A 140 -1.82 13.51 4.04
C ALA A 140 -2.74 13.67 5.26
N TRP A 141 -2.15 13.56 6.45
CA TRP A 141 -2.80 13.59 7.73
C TRP A 141 -2.48 14.88 8.48
N LYS A 142 -3.48 15.48 9.10
CA LYS A 142 -3.33 16.65 10.00
C LYS A 142 -4.30 16.54 11.17
N GLY A 143 -3.79 16.67 12.39
CA GLY A 143 -4.62 16.57 13.59
C GLY A 143 -5.36 15.21 13.70
N GLY A 144 -4.72 14.11 13.26
CA GLY A 144 -5.28 12.76 13.30
C GLY A 144 -6.35 12.47 12.26
N ARG A 145 -6.49 13.31 11.22
CA ARG A 145 -7.46 13.12 10.14
C ARG A 145 -6.83 13.30 8.77
N ILE A 146 -7.35 12.56 7.79
CA ILE A 146 -6.99 12.72 6.39
C ILE A 146 -7.56 14.05 5.88
N VAL A 147 -6.69 14.88 5.31
CA VAL A 147 -7.03 16.20 4.74
C VAL A 147 -6.85 16.26 3.24
N GLU A 148 -6.01 15.36 2.68
CA GLU A 148 -5.64 15.38 1.27
C GLU A 148 -5.25 13.98 0.81
N VAL A 149 -5.53 13.65 -0.44
CA VAL A 149 -5.14 12.39 -1.09
C VAL A 149 -4.56 12.71 -2.47
N THR A 150 -3.37 12.17 -2.75
CA THR A 150 -2.78 12.24 -4.11
C THR A 150 -2.74 10.84 -4.70
N GLN A 151 -3.31 10.66 -5.88
CA GLN A 151 -3.47 9.38 -6.54
C GLN A 151 -2.53 9.24 -7.73
N TYR A 152 -1.81 8.13 -7.78
CA TYR A 152 -1.08 7.67 -8.95
C TYR A 152 -1.64 6.32 -9.37
N ARG A 153 -2.07 6.20 -10.62
CA ARG A 153 -2.71 5.01 -11.15
C ARG A 153 -2.04 4.56 -12.42
N ARG A 154 -1.92 3.26 -12.60
CA ARG A 154 -1.41 2.65 -13.82
C ARG A 154 -2.24 1.41 -14.14
N THR A 155 -2.72 1.33 -15.37
CA THR A 155 -3.31 0.09 -15.94
C THR A 155 -2.25 -1.01 -15.94
N PRO A 156 -2.60 -2.24 -15.63
CA PRO A 156 -1.70 -3.40 -15.69
C PRO A 156 -1.07 -3.61 -17.05
#